data_484136d42e1231ec897a43695e40e2f0
#
_entry.id   484136d42e1231ec897a43695e40e2f0
#
_cell.length_a   1.000
_cell.length_b   1.000
_cell.length_c   1.000
_cell.angle_alpha   90.00
_cell.angle_beta   90.00
_cell.angle_gamma   90.00
#
_symmetry.space_group_name_H-M   'P 1'
#
loop_
_entity.id
_entity.type
_entity.pdbx_description
1 polymer ?
#
loop_
_entity_poly.entity_id
_entity_poly.type
_entity_poly.pdbx_seq_one_letter_code
_entity_poly.pdbx_strand_id
1 'polypeptide(L)'
;MKIVQTFWHGNNSLLDNSFGWMNPQYHLMSWALSCLSLKDNYQNIVLYTDSHGYEIFAEQLKLPYTDIIIQYDNLTCPEPHWAYPKLLTYSLQKEPFIHVDGDVYLPNKLDNTIEMSELIAQNKEIGSSYYKSMMNHILQKDLLMPSFLKKELEKDSIMSYNAGIIGGNDLEFIAEYCRTAFNFIESNHLNDINSKDIHINNNILFEQILFYAQSNSYNKPVATVLDHSVRDNGYIYDDFCNFYLYDKAKLLHITGGHKKNQRICDLLSKTLLNKYPDYYNRVVELFANNHKRMQNKAKNTTFPDLSVQMCIASYQDYLHSLSKKWEKLSYTDLYDWEKCSSSYFMFLNAGKEEQAIFTINRNPYLSIYEIPEPWPTEAKKLLKERINKECHSDHFDIVCIPCLLYEGFKEVLINDLCYNILILIEEEKTFECLFNELLPCFSSEISKDKEQTYKLILTEVEYLLYHGVICIN
;
A
#
# COMPACT_ATOMS: atom_id res chain seq x y z
N MET A 1 -25.10 -0.52 -10.76
CA MET A 1 -24.26 -1.68 -10.40
C MET A 1 -24.05 -1.69 -8.89
N LYS A 2 -24.22 -2.82 -8.23
CA LYS A 2 -23.88 -3.03 -6.82
C LYS A 2 -22.40 -3.37 -6.69
N ILE A 3 -21.70 -2.72 -5.78
CA ILE A 3 -20.33 -3.07 -5.43
C ILE A 3 -20.34 -3.87 -4.13
N VAL A 4 -19.59 -4.95 -4.08
CA VAL A 4 -19.43 -5.76 -2.86
C VAL A 4 -17.96 -5.91 -2.50
N GLN A 5 -17.67 -5.90 -1.22
CA GLN A 5 -16.36 -6.21 -0.66
C GLN A 5 -16.48 -7.32 0.37
N THR A 6 -15.43 -8.06 0.60
CA THR A 6 -15.42 -9.18 1.55
C THR A 6 -14.23 -9.05 2.48
N PHE A 7 -14.48 -9.07 3.78
CA PHE A 7 -13.45 -9.15 4.80
C PHE A 7 -13.79 -10.26 5.81
N TRP A 8 -12.80 -11.06 6.14
CA TRP A 8 -12.86 -12.06 7.21
C TRP A 8 -11.54 -12.04 7.96
N HIS A 9 -11.60 -11.84 9.29
CA HIS A 9 -10.39 -11.68 10.11
C HIS A 9 -9.65 -12.99 10.37
N GLY A 10 -10.29 -14.13 10.16
CA GLY A 10 -9.70 -15.47 10.45
C GLY A 10 -9.40 -15.62 11.94
N ASN A 11 -9.20 -15.55 12.85
CA ASN A 11 -8.79 -15.52 14.26
C ASN A 11 -7.69 -14.47 14.55
N ASN A 12 -7.53 -13.50 13.68
CA ASN A 12 -6.48 -12.47 13.81
C ASN A 12 -7.07 -11.13 14.27
N SER A 13 -6.38 -10.41 15.14
CA SER A 13 -6.73 -9.04 15.49
C SER A 13 -6.34 -8.11 14.34
N LEU A 14 -7.25 -7.21 13.90
CA LEU A 14 -6.96 -6.21 12.86
C LEU A 14 -5.92 -5.18 13.33
N LEU A 15 -5.72 -5.03 14.61
CA LEU A 15 -4.72 -4.09 15.15
C LEU A 15 -3.33 -4.71 15.32
N ASP A 16 -3.22 -6.05 15.23
CA ASP A 16 -1.95 -6.78 15.42
C ASP A 16 -1.47 -7.47 14.15
N ASN A 17 -2.39 -7.94 13.31
CA ASN A 17 -2.06 -8.64 12.08
C ASN A 17 -2.01 -7.65 10.90
N SER A 18 -0.97 -7.72 10.12
CA SER A 18 -0.79 -6.86 8.94
C SER A 18 -1.49 -7.36 7.68
N PHE A 19 -2.07 -8.57 7.69
CA PHE A 19 -2.76 -9.18 6.53
C PHE A 19 -1.95 -9.05 5.22
N GLY A 20 -0.65 -9.33 5.30
CA GLY A 20 0.25 -9.23 4.17
C GLY A 20 0.87 -7.85 3.96
N TRP A 21 0.44 -6.81 4.61
CA TRP A 21 1.02 -5.47 4.58
C TRP A 21 2.28 -5.36 5.43
N MET A 22 2.98 -4.23 5.31
CA MET A 22 4.14 -3.94 6.13
C MET A 22 3.76 -3.78 7.61
N ASN A 23 2.65 -3.10 7.88
CA ASN A 23 2.08 -2.88 9.21
C ASN A 23 0.55 -2.90 9.15
N PRO A 24 -0.13 -3.17 10.28
CA PRO A 24 -1.60 -3.15 10.36
C PRO A 24 -2.22 -1.80 9.98
N GLN A 25 -1.54 -0.68 10.26
CA GLN A 25 -1.99 0.66 9.89
C GLN A 25 -2.22 0.78 8.39
N TYR A 26 -1.27 0.33 7.58
CA TYR A 26 -1.38 0.38 6.12
C TYR A 26 -2.48 -0.54 5.60
N HIS A 27 -2.73 -1.68 6.26
CA HIS A 27 -3.86 -2.53 5.95
C HIS A 27 -5.19 -1.78 6.11
N LEU A 28 -5.42 -1.13 7.26
CA LEU A 28 -6.65 -0.37 7.49
C LEU A 28 -6.76 0.88 6.61
N MET A 29 -5.65 1.56 6.32
CA MET A 29 -5.62 2.67 5.35
C MET A 29 -5.98 2.19 3.94
N SER A 30 -5.55 0.99 3.54
CA SER A 30 -5.94 0.39 2.28
C SER A 30 -7.45 0.17 2.17
N TRP A 31 -8.04 -0.45 3.19
CA TRP A 31 -9.50 -0.64 3.25
C TRP A 31 -10.26 0.68 3.22
N ALA A 32 -9.78 1.68 3.95
CA ALA A 32 -10.38 3.01 3.94
C ALA A 32 -10.31 3.64 2.54
N LEU A 33 -9.14 3.67 1.90
CA LEU A 33 -8.99 4.25 0.57
C LEU A 33 -9.81 3.48 -0.48
N SER A 34 -9.86 2.15 -0.41
CA SER A 34 -10.67 1.32 -1.31
C SER A 34 -12.15 1.67 -1.17
N CYS A 35 -12.71 1.59 0.04
CA CYS A 35 -14.10 1.93 0.30
C CYS A 35 -14.46 3.36 -0.16
N LEU A 36 -13.61 4.34 0.13
CA LEU A 36 -13.85 5.75 -0.21
C LEU A 36 -13.77 5.99 -1.71
N SER A 37 -12.81 5.43 -2.41
CA SER A 37 -12.71 5.52 -3.87
C SER A 37 -13.94 4.92 -4.56
N LEU A 38 -14.47 3.83 -4.02
CA LEU A 38 -15.72 3.22 -4.49
C LEU A 38 -16.91 4.12 -4.20
N LYS A 39 -16.96 4.73 -3.00
CA LYS A 39 -18.07 5.59 -2.58
C LYS A 39 -18.23 6.85 -3.43
N ASP A 40 -17.12 7.40 -3.91
CA ASP A 40 -17.15 8.56 -4.81
C ASP A 40 -17.82 8.23 -6.16
N ASN A 41 -17.77 6.97 -6.57
CA ASN A 41 -18.23 6.52 -7.89
C ASN A 41 -19.52 5.70 -7.88
N TYR A 42 -19.89 5.10 -6.72
CA TYR A 42 -21.01 4.17 -6.61
C TYR A 42 -21.90 4.49 -5.40
N GLN A 43 -23.20 4.36 -5.58
CA GLN A 43 -24.18 4.60 -4.52
C GLN A 43 -24.37 3.39 -3.60
N ASN A 44 -24.28 2.17 -4.16
CA ASN A 44 -24.55 0.92 -3.44
C ASN A 44 -23.27 0.13 -3.26
N ILE A 45 -22.67 0.22 -2.04
CA ILE A 45 -21.43 -0.47 -1.65
C ILE A 45 -21.71 -1.26 -0.39
N VAL A 46 -21.59 -2.59 -0.48
CA VAL A 46 -21.90 -3.51 0.63
C VAL A 46 -20.66 -4.26 1.06
N LEU A 47 -20.39 -4.26 2.35
CA LEU A 47 -19.34 -5.07 2.97
C LEU A 47 -19.96 -6.34 3.57
N TYR A 48 -19.42 -7.50 3.21
CA TYR A 48 -19.67 -8.78 3.89
C TYR A 48 -18.48 -9.06 4.81
N THR A 49 -18.75 -9.22 6.11
CA THR A 49 -17.68 -9.37 7.10
C THR A 49 -18.11 -10.23 8.29
N ASP A 50 -17.28 -10.33 9.30
CA ASP A 50 -17.56 -10.82 10.62
C ASP A 50 -17.77 -9.69 11.63
N SER A 51 -18.16 -10.01 12.87
CA SER A 51 -18.41 -9.02 13.93
C SER A 51 -17.19 -8.17 14.25
N HIS A 52 -15.97 -8.73 14.16
CA HIS A 52 -14.74 -7.97 14.41
C HIS A 52 -14.45 -6.96 13.30
N GLY A 53 -14.63 -7.37 12.04
CA GLY A 53 -14.56 -6.43 10.90
C GLY A 53 -15.64 -5.35 10.99
N TYR A 54 -16.85 -5.69 11.40
CA TYR A 54 -17.93 -4.72 11.64
C TYR A 54 -17.51 -3.68 12.68
N GLU A 55 -17.00 -4.09 13.83
CA GLU A 55 -16.53 -3.19 14.89
C GLU A 55 -15.50 -2.19 14.34
N ILE A 56 -14.49 -2.67 13.62
CA ILE A 56 -13.43 -1.80 13.11
C ILE A 56 -13.90 -0.91 11.97
N PHE A 57 -14.53 -1.47 10.93
CA PHE A 57 -14.86 -0.71 9.73
C PHE A 57 -16.08 0.18 9.89
N ALA A 58 -17.12 -0.29 10.62
CA ALA A 58 -18.36 0.46 10.81
C ALA A 58 -18.29 1.40 12.03
N GLU A 59 -17.85 0.91 13.18
CA GLU A 59 -17.96 1.68 14.42
C GLU A 59 -16.75 2.57 14.67
N GLN A 60 -15.53 2.05 14.47
CA GLN A 60 -14.30 2.79 14.74
C GLN A 60 -13.93 3.71 13.57
N LEU A 61 -13.77 3.14 12.37
CA LEU A 61 -13.39 3.91 11.18
C LEU A 61 -14.57 4.63 10.53
N LYS A 62 -15.81 4.17 10.77
CA LYS A 62 -17.03 4.73 10.18
C LYS A 62 -16.96 4.83 8.66
N LEU A 63 -16.48 3.76 8.01
CA LEU A 63 -16.41 3.71 6.56
C LEU A 63 -17.82 3.78 5.96
N PRO A 64 -18.02 4.56 4.87
CA PRO A 64 -19.35 4.92 4.37
C PRO A 64 -19.98 3.83 3.49
N TYR A 65 -19.87 2.55 3.88
CA TYR A 65 -20.62 1.48 3.25
C TYR A 65 -22.13 1.77 3.30
N THR A 66 -22.84 1.40 2.26
CA THR A 66 -24.31 1.53 2.22
C THR A 66 -24.96 0.51 3.16
N ASP A 67 -24.35 -0.67 3.25
CA ASP A 67 -24.76 -1.74 4.16
C ASP A 67 -23.55 -2.58 4.55
N ILE A 68 -23.58 -3.15 5.77
CA ILE A 68 -22.56 -4.07 6.27
C ILE A 68 -23.24 -5.30 6.82
N ILE A 69 -22.95 -6.46 6.22
CA ILE A 69 -23.60 -7.73 6.53
C ILE A 69 -22.61 -8.59 7.32
N ILE A 70 -22.96 -8.90 8.57
CA ILE A 70 -22.21 -9.84 9.41
C ILE A 70 -22.56 -11.25 8.98
N GLN A 71 -21.66 -11.89 8.24
CA GLN A 71 -21.88 -13.19 7.61
C GLN A 71 -20.92 -14.27 8.12
N TYR A 72 -19.74 -13.91 8.65
CA TYR A 72 -18.63 -14.84 8.80
C TYR A 72 -18.25 -15.19 10.23
N ASP A 73 -19.05 -14.85 11.23
CA ASP A 73 -18.77 -15.16 12.66
C ASP A 73 -18.61 -16.68 12.93
N ASN A 74 -19.34 -17.49 12.18
CA ASN A 74 -19.30 -18.95 12.30
C ASN A 74 -18.54 -19.63 11.16
N LEU A 75 -17.78 -18.86 10.36
CA LEU A 75 -17.04 -19.41 9.25
C LEU A 75 -15.86 -20.23 9.74
N THR A 76 -15.83 -21.51 9.38
CA THR A 76 -14.71 -22.41 9.67
C THR A 76 -14.00 -22.74 8.37
N CYS A 77 -12.86 -22.13 8.14
CA CYS A 77 -11.94 -22.49 7.05
C CYS A 77 -10.50 -22.20 7.49
N PRO A 78 -9.49 -22.80 6.86
CA PRO A 78 -8.10 -22.45 7.11
C PRO A 78 -7.83 -20.97 6.85
N GLU A 79 -7.12 -20.30 7.76
CA GLU A 79 -6.76 -18.88 7.63
C GLU A 79 -6.13 -18.52 6.26
N PRO A 80 -5.21 -19.35 5.68
CA PRO A 80 -4.66 -19.07 4.38
C PRO A 80 -5.67 -19.08 3.21
N HIS A 81 -6.90 -19.60 3.41
CA HIS A 81 -7.93 -19.69 2.36
C HIS A 81 -8.80 -18.42 2.29
N TRP A 82 -8.15 -17.28 2.17
CA TRP A 82 -8.80 -15.95 2.11
C TRP A 82 -9.81 -15.79 0.96
N ALA A 83 -9.72 -16.58 -0.12
CA ALA A 83 -10.68 -16.52 -1.21
C ALA A 83 -11.97 -17.30 -0.92
N TYR A 84 -12.00 -18.19 0.08
CA TYR A 84 -13.22 -18.94 0.42
C TYR A 84 -14.37 -18.04 0.88
N PRO A 85 -14.18 -17.08 1.83
CA PRO A 85 -15.23 -16.11 2.16
C PRO A 85 -15.66 -15.23 0.96
N LYS A 86 -14.77 -14.95 0.00
CA LYS A 86 -15.12 -14.23 -1.23
C LYS A 86 -16.10 -15.06 -2.08
N LEU A 87 -15.81 -16.35 -2.30
CA LEU A 87 -16.74 -17.25 -3.01
C LEU A 87 -18.11 -17.33 -2.32
N LEU A 88 -18.15 -17.34 -0.99
CA LEU A 88 -19.41 -17.26 -0.24
C LEU A 88 -20.14 -15.95 -0.54
N THR A 89 -19.42 -14.80 -0.52
CA THR A 89 -20.02 -13.51 -0.90
C THR A 89 -20.61 -13.57 -2.30
N TYR A 90 -19.89 -14.09 -3.30
CA TYR A 90 -20.37 -14.17 -4.68
C TYR A 90 -21.66 -15.02 -4.76
N SER A 91 -21.71 -16.15 -4.08
CA SER A 91 -22.86 -17.06 -4.08
C SER A 91 -24.13 -16.47 -3.45
N LEU A 92 -23.98 -15.48 -2.56
CA LEU A 92 -25.09 -14.79 -1.89
C LEU A 92 -25.75 -13.72 -2.75
N GLN A 93 -25.13 -13.30 -3.87
CA GLN A 93 -25.66 -12.21 -4.67
C GLN A 93 -26.91 -12.63 -5.46
N LYS A 94 -27.91 -11.75 -5.47
CA LYS A 94 -29.21 -11.96 -6.15
C LYS A 94 -29.47 -10.90 -7.23
N GLU A 95 -28.55 -10.01 -7.43
CA GLU A 95 -28.56 -8.93 -8.42
C GLU A 95 -27.17 -8.75 -9.01
N PRO A 96 -27.02 -8.16 -10.21
CA PRO A 96 -25.74 -7.86 -10.81
C PRO A 96 -24.81 -7.11 -9.86
N PHE A 97 -23.58 -7.59 -9.77
CA PHE A 97 -22.61 -7.05 -8.84
C PHE A 97 -21.18 -7.06 -9.40
N ILE A 98 -20.33 -6.24 -8.80
CA ILE A 98 -18.88 -6.29 -8.96
C ILE A 98 -18.30 -6.40 -7.55
N HIS A 99 -17.53 -7.46 -7.31
CA HIS A 99 -16.69 -7.58 -6.12
C HIS A 99 -15.37 -6.86 -6.35
N VAL A 100 -14.91 -6.12 -5.34
CA VAL A 100 -13.65 -5.39 -5.37
C VAL A 100 -12.87 -5.69 -4.10
N ASP A 101 -11.60 -6.08 -4.22
CA ASP A 101 -10.73 -6.35 -3.08
C ASP A 101 -10.39 -5.07 -2.30
N GLY A 102 -10.09 -5.21 -1.00
CA GLY A 102 -9.77 -4.09 -0.11
C GLY A 102 -8.40 -3.42 -0.37
N ASP A 103 -7.64 -3.89 -1.35
CA ASP A 103 -6.37 -3.35 -1.84
C ASP A 103 -6.44 -2.90 -3.30
N VAL A 104 -7.66 -2.81 -3.84
CA VAL A 104 -7.99 -2.24 -5.15
C VAL A 104 -8.65 -0.88 -4.96
N TYR A 105 -8.19 0.11 -5.70
CA TYR A 105 -8.70 1.48 -5.67
C TYR A 105 -9.23 1.85 -7.04
N LEU A 106 -10.45 2.37 -7.09
CA LEU A 106 -11.10 2.86 -8.29
C LEU A 106 -11.29 4.39 -8.20
N PRO A 107 -10.30 5.20 -8.60
CA PRO A 107 -10.42 6.65 -8.56
C PRO A 107 -11.53 7.18 -9.47
N ASN A 108 -11.85 6.42 -10.51
CA ASN A 108 -12.88 6.74 -11.48
C ASN A 108 -13.88 5.59 -11.61
N LYS A 109 -15.11 5.93 -12.00
CA LYS A 109 -16.13 4.92 -12.30
C LYS A 109 -15.69 4.05 -13.48
N LEU A 110 -15.99 2.75 -13.42
CA LEU A 110 -15.75 1.85 -14.53
C LEU A 110 -16.59 2.24 -15.76
N ASP A 111 -16.07 1.95 -16.93
CA ASP A 111 -16.81 2.18 -18.18
C ASP A 111 -18.13 1.41 -18.20
N ASN A 112 -19.18 2.02 -18.72
CA ASN A 112 -20.49 1.38 -18.81
C ASN A 112 -20.44 0.05 -19.58
N THR A 113 -19.58 -0.09 -20.57
CA THR A 113 -19.36 -1.33 -21.33
C THR A 113 -18.88 -2.46 -20.44
N ILE A 114 -18.02 -2.16 -19.47
CA ILE A 114 -17.58 -3.12 -18.45
C ILE A 114 -18.74 -3.45 -17.50
N GLU A 115 -19.41 -2.45 -16.94
CA GLU A 115 -20.52 -2.68 -15.99
C GLU A 115 -21.70 -3.46 -16.59
N MET A 116 -21.90 -3.37 -17.91
CA MET A 116 -22.98 -4.07 -18.63
C MET A 116 -22.58 -5.48 -19.10
N SER A 117 -21.33 -5.90 -18.86
CA SER A 117 -20.84 -7.20 -19.35
C SER A 117 -21.40 -8.37 -18.55
N GLU A 118 -21.57 -9.52 -19.21
CA GLU A 118 -22.03 -10.76 -18.56
C GLU A 118 -21.08 -11.17 -17.43
N LEU A 119 -19.78 -11.18 -17.72
CA LEU A 119 -18.71 -11.48 -16.75
C LEU A 119 -17.65 -10.40 -16.79
N ILE A 120 -17.10 -10.08 -15.62
CA ILE A 120 -16.11 -9.03 -15.41
C ILE A 120 -14.96 -9.59 -14.59
N ALA A 121 -13.72 -9.20 -14.95
CA ALA A 121 -12.52 -9.47 -14.16
C ALA A 121 -11.57 -8.26 -14.23
N GLN A 122 -10.57 -8.20 -13.35
CA GLN A 122 -9.59 -7.12 -13.37
C GLN A 122 -8.76 -7.13 -14.65
N ASN A 123 -8.02 -8.19 -14.89
CA ASN A 123 -7.20 -8.43 -16.07
C ASN A 123 -6.95 -9.92 -16.24
N LYS A 124 -6.45 -10.29 -17.42
CA LYS A 124 -6.02 -11.65 -17.72
C LYS A 124 -4.59 -11.87 -17.21
N GLU A 125 -4.33 -13.05 -16.66
CA GLU A 125 -3.00 -13.47 -16.25
C GLU A 125 -2.53 -14.70 -17.06
N ILE A 126 -1.23 -14.75 -17.32
CA ILE A 126 -0.58 -15.81 -18.07
C ILE A 126 0.55 -16.38 -17.22
N GLY A 127 0.34 -17.55 -16.63
CA GLY A 127 1.33 -18.23 -15.81
C GLY A 127 2.09 -19.28 -16.58
N SER A 128 3.39 -19.09 -16.80
CA SER A 128 4.24 -20.08 -17.43
C SER A 128 5.16 -20.78 -16.43
N SER A 129 5.99 -20.05 -15.69
CA SER A 129 6.87 -20.60 -14.67
C SER A 129 6.30 -20.51 -13.27
N TYR A 130 5.78 -19.33 -12.90
CA TYR A 130 5.24 -19.07 -11.57
C TYR A 130 4.06 -19.98 -11.23
N TYR A 131 3.03 -20.03 -12.09
CA TYR A 131 1.86 -20.88 -11.84
C TYR A 131 2.19 -22.37 -11.93
N LYS A 132 3.07 -22.78 -12.85
CA LYS A 132 3.53 -24.18 -12.92
C LYS A 132 4.23 -24.61 -11.65
N SER A 133 5.12 -23.80 -11.12
CA SER A 133 5.79 -24.09 -9.84
C SER A 133 4.77 -24.27 -8.71
N MET A 134 3.78 -23.36 -8.65
CA MET A 134 2.73 -23.39 -7.64
C MET A 134 1.79 -24.59 -7.80
N MET A 135 1.41 -24.93 -9.04
CA MET A 135 0.46 -26.01 -9.34
C MET A 135 1.10 -27.39 -9.39
N ASN A 136 2.41 -27.53 -9.44
CA ASN A 136 3.08 -28.85 -9.47
C ASN A 136 2.69 -29.73 -8.28
N HIS A 137 2.56 -29.16 -7.08
CA HIS A 137 2.09 -29.91 -5.91
C HIS A 137 0.64 -30.38 -6.05
N ILE A 138 -0.20 -29.58 -6.69
CA ILE A 138 -1.61 -29.88 -6.92
C ILE A 138 -1.75 -30.99 -7.98
N LEU A 139 -0.98 -30.90 -9.07
CA LEU A 139 -0.97 -31.89 -10.14
C LEU A 139 -0.42 -33.27 -9.70
N GLN A 140 0.44 -33.32 -8.68
CA GLN A 140 0.94 -34.57 -8.10
C GLN A 140 -0.06 -35.26 -7.17
N LYS A 141 -1.14 -34.57 -6.79
CA LYS A 141 -2.22 -35.12 -5.99
C LYS A 141 -3.33 -35.62 -6.91
N ASP A 142 -3.90 -36.73 -6.58
CA ASP A 142 -5.08 -37.27 -7.28
C ASP A 142 -6.35 -36.52 -6.84
N LEU A 143 -6.42 -35.23 -7.15
CA LEU A 143 -7.55 -34.38 -6.79
C LEU A 143 -8.74 -34.62 -7.73
N LEU A 144 -9.92 -34.72 -7.15
CA LEU A 144 -11.19 -34.72 -7.87
C LEU A 144 -11.46 -33.31 -8.40
N MET A 145 -11.25 -33.10 -9.69
CA MET A 145 -11.46 -31.78 -10.31
C MET A 145 -12.26 -31.87 -11.63
N PRO A 146 -12.95 -30.79 -12.02
CA PRO A 146 -13.63 -30.72 -13.31
C PRO A 146 -12.64 -30.93 -14.45
N SER A 147 -13.08 -31.61 -15.50
CA SER A 147 -12.23 -31.94 -16.67
C SER A 147 -11.67 -30.71 -17.37
N PHE A 148 -12.43 -29.60 -17.41
CA PHE A 148 -11.96 -28.35 -18.00
C PHE A 148 -10.87 -27.68 -17.16
N LEU A 149 -10.92 -27.79 -15.83
CA LEU A 149 -9.88 -27.30 -14.94
C LEU A 149 -8.60 -28.12 -15.11
N LYS A 150 -8.70 -29.46 -15.13
CA LYS A 150 -7.57 -30.34 -15.37
C LYS A 150 -6.87 -30.03 -16.69
N LYS A 151 -7.64 -29.86 -17.77
CA LYS A 151 -7.12 -29.48 -19.10
C LYS A 151 -6.37 -28.13 -19.07
N GLU A 152 -6.84 -27.16 -18.26
CA GLU A 152 -6.16 -25.87 -18.14
C GLU A 152 -4.83 -26.00 -17.41
N LEU A 153 -4.78 -26.77 -16.32
CA LEU A 153 -3.58 -26.98 -15.53
C LEU A 153 -2.48 -27.78 -16.27
N GLU A 154 -2.85 -28.61 -17.24
CA GLU A 154 -1.95 -29.41 -18.08
C GLU A 154 -1.26 -28.57 -19.18
N LYS A 155 -1.70 -27.34 -19.45
CA LYS A 155 -1.13 -26.48 -20.49
C LYS A 155 0.26 -25.97 -20.11
N ASP A 156 1.04 -25.60 -21.13
CA ASP A 156 2.34 -24.95 -20.94
C ASP A 156 2.24 -23.56 -20.31
N SER A 157 1.16 -22.83 -20.60
CA SER A 157 0.81 -21.58 -19.97
C SER A 157 -0.58 -21.71 -19.38
N ILE A 158 -0.65 -21.65 -18.06
CA ILE A 158 -1.91 -21.67 -17.30
C ILE A 158 -2.50 -20.26 -17.32
N MET A 159 -3.76 -20.16 -17.72
CA MET A 159 -4.46 -18.88 -17.79
C MET A 159 -5.33 -18.70 -16.58
N SER A 160 -5.43 -17.45 -16.12
CA SER A 160 -6.34 -17.04 -15.05
C SER A 160 -6.87 -15.63 -15.29
N TYR A 161 -7.82 -15.22 -14.47
CA TYR A 161 -8.22 -13.83 -14.31
C TYR A 161 -7.87 -13.35 -12.90
N ASN A 162 -7.26 -12.18 -12.79
CA ASN A 162 -7.07 -11.56 -11.49
C ASN A 162 -8.44 -11.19 -10.88
N ALA A 163 -8.70 -11.67 -9.68
CA ALA A 163 -9.97 -11.50 -8.96
C ALA A 163 -9.96 -10.32 -7.98
N GLY A 164 -9.02 -9.40 -8.10
CA GLY A 164 -9.11 -8.11 -7.41
C GLY A 164 -10.39 -7.34 -7.79
N ILE A 165 -10.86 -7.56 -9.03
CA ILE A 165 -12.20 -7.21 -9.49
C ILE A 165 -12.79 -8.45 -10.17
N ILE A 166 -13.98 -8.87 -9.75
CA ILE A 166 -14.71 -9.99 -10.34
C ILE A 166 -16.23 -9.80 -10.18
N GLY A 167 -17.02 -10.24 -11.14
CA GLY A 167 -18.49 -10.15 -11.06
C GLY A 167 -19.14 -10.17 -12.42
N GLY A 168 -20.25 -9.46 -12.56
CA GLY A 168 -20.99 -9.31 -13.82
C GLY A 168 -22.49 -9.41 -13.67
N ASN A 169 -23.14 -9.53 -14.82
CA ASN A 169 -24.60 -9.59 -14.94
C ASN A 169 -25.13 -11.02 -15.06
N ASP A 170 -24.29 -12.00 -15.39
CA ASP A 170 -24.68 -13.43 -15.52
C ASP A 170 -24.59 -14.13 -14.16
N LEU A 171 -25.63 -13.91 -13.34
CA LEU A 171 -25.71 -14.51 -12.00
C LEU A 171 -25.84 -16.05 -12.05
N GLU A 172 -26.36 -16.61 -13.11
CA GLU A 172 -26.50 -18.06 -13.26
C GLU A 172 -25.11 -18.70 -13.42
N PHE A 173 -24.27 -18.13 -14.28
CA PHE A 173 -22.88 -18.56 -14.41
C PHE A 173 -22.11 -18.39 -13.09
N ILE A 174 -22.25 -17.24 -12.41
CA ILE A 174 -21.54 -16.99 -11.14
C ILE A 174 -21.96 -18.00 -10.07
N ALA A 175 -23.26 -18.30 -9.97
CA ALA A 175 -23.76 -19.31 -9.04
C ALA A 175 -23.23 -20.72 -9.35
N GLU A 176 -23.14 -21.09 -10.65
CA GLU A 176 -22.55 -22.36 -11.09
C GLU A 176 -21.05 -22.43 -10.79
N TYR A 177 -20.33 -21.34 -11.06
CA TYR A 177 -18.92 -21.23 -10.72
C TYR A 177 -18.67 -21.41 -9.21
N CYS A 178 -19.45 -20.76 -8.36
CA CYS A 178 -19.34 -20.93 -6.90
C CYS A 178 -19.62 -22.37 -6.47
N ARG A 179 -20.67 -23.00 -7.02
CA ARG A 179 -20.97 -24.43 -6.75
C ARG A 179 -19.80 -25.33 -7.15
N THR A 180 -19.22 -25.09 -8.32
CA THR A 180 -18.07 -25.86 -8.81
C THR A 180 -16.87 -25.69 -7.87
N ALA A 181 -16.59 -24.45 -7.42
CA ALA A 181 -15.53 -24.17 -6.48
C ALA A 181 -15.74 -24.87 -5.12
N PHE A 182 -16.94 -24.78 -4.54
CA PHE A 182 -17.26 -25.45 -3.28
C PHE A 182 -17.19 -26.97 -3.40
N ASN A 183 -17.74 -27.56 -4.45
CA ASN A 183 -17.65 -28.99 -4.70
C ASN A 183 -16.19 -29.46 -4.82
N PHE A 184 -15.35 -28.67 -5.52
CA PHE A 184 -13.92 -28.95 -5.63
C PHE A 184 -13.21 -28.92 -4.26
N ILE A 185 -13.49 -27.87 -3.46
CA ILE A 185 -12.91 -27.70 -2.14
C ILE A 185 -13.33 -28.82 -1.19
N GLU A 186 -14.63 -29.13 -1.14
CA GLU A 186 -15.21 -30.14 -0.26
C GLU A 186 -14.78 -31.56 -0.63
N SER A 187 -14.86 -31.91 -1.93
CA SER A 187 -14.50 -33.27 -2.38
C SER A 187 -13.01 -33.60 -2.19
N ASN A 188 -12.17 -32.59 -2.06
CA ASN A 188 -10.72 -32.74 -1.85
C ASN A 188 -10.30 -32.38 -0.42
N HIS A 189 -11.23 -32.12 0.47
CA HIS A 189 -10.95 -31.75 1.89
C HIS A 189 -9.98 -30.58 2.03
N LEU A 190 -10.03 -29.60 1.11
CA LEU A 190 -9.07 -28.48 1.10
C LEU A 190 -9.33 -27.48 2.26
N ASN A 191 -10.53 -27.52 2.84
CA ASN A 191 -10.87 -26.72 4.03
C ASN A 191 -10.58 -27.44 5.39
N ASP A 192 -9.92 -28.59 5.38
CA ASP A 192 -9.52 -29.24 6.62
C ASP A 192 -8.40 -28.45 7.31
N ILE A 193 -8.72 -27.84 8.45
CA ILE A 193 -7.78 -27.05 9.26
C ILE A 193 -6.62 -27.88 9.82
N ASN A 194 -6.75 -29.21 9.84
CA ASN A 194 -5.71 -30.13 10.28
C ASN A 194 -4.83 -30.62 9.14
N SER A 195 -5.08 -30.17 7.90
CA SER A 195 -4.31 -30.60 6.74
C SER A 195 -2.85 -30.14 6.82
N LYS A 196 -1.92 -31.05 6.53
CA LYS A 196 -0.49 -30.72 6.42
C LYS A 196 -0.19 -29.81 5.22
N ASP A 197 -1.13 -29.71 4.30
CA ASP A 197 -1.00 -28.97 3.03
C ASP A 197 -1.58 -27.54 3.10
N ILE A 198 -1.91 -27.08 4.31
CA ILE A 198 -2.52 -25.76 4.55
C ILE A 198 -1.66 -24.60 4.02
N HIS A 199 -0.36 -24.83 3.81
CA HIS A 199 0.58 -23.81 3.30
C HIS A 199 0.56 -23.66 1.78
N ILE A 200 -0.16 -24.53 1.05
CA ILE A 200 -0.29 -24.42 -0.40
C ILE A 200 -1.32 -23.34 -0.70
N ASN A 201 -0.93 -22.36 -1.52
CA ASN A 201 -1.85 -21.30 -1.94
C ASN A 201 -2.88 -21.85 -2.95
N ASN A 202 -3.93 -22.47 -2.43
CA ASN A 202 -5.02 -23.00 -3.26
C ASN A 202 -5.98 -21.89 -3.75
N ASN A 203 -5.91 -20.68 -3.20
CA ASN A 203 -6.84 -19.60 -3.52
C ASN A 203 -6.85 -19.27 -5.01
N ILE A 204 -5.67 -19.13 -5.62
CA ILE A 204 -5.54 -18.85 -7.06
C ILE A 204 -6.19 -19.97 -7.89
N LEU A 205 -6.11 -21.21 -7.43
CA LEU A 205 -6.68 -22.35 -8.14
C LEU A 205 -8.21 -22.28 -8.17
N PHE A 206 -8.85 -22.21 -7.01
CA PHE A 206 -10.31 -22.32 -6.95
C PHE A 206 -11.04 -20.99 -7.15
N GLU A 207 -10.32 -19.86 -7.15
CA GLU A 207 -10.89 -18.57 -7.49
C GLU A 207 -10.53 -18.17 -8.93
N GLN A 208 -9.27 -17.92 -9.23
CA GLN A 208 -8.81 -17.26 -10.45
C GLN A 208 -8.72 -18.19 -11.66
N ILE A 209 -8.05 -19.34 -11.48
CA ILE A 209 -7.85 -20.33 -12.58
C ILE A 209 -9.17 -21.01 -12.89
N LEU A 210 -9.95 -21.41 -11.87
CA LEU A 210 -11.23 -22.05 -12.06
C LEU A 210 -12.20 -21.13 -12.80
N PHE A 211 -12.28 -19.83 -12.44
CA PHE A 211 -13.13 -18.87 -13.12
C PHE A 211 -12.79 -18.75 -14.62
N TYR A 212 -11.49 -18.66 -14.93
CA TYR A 212 -11.02 -18.67 -16.32
C TYR A 212 -11.38 -19.96 -17.04
N ALA A 213 -11.04 -21.10 -16.46
CA ALA A 213 -11.24 -22.41 -17.10
C ALA A 213 -12.74 -22.68 -17.36
N GLN A 214 -13.60 -22.31 -16.43
CA GLN A 214 -15.05 -22.49 -16.58
C GLN A 214 -15.63 -21.53 -17.61
N SER A 215 -15.30 -20.23 -17.56
CA SER A 215 -15.78 -19.25 -18.55
C SER A 215 -15.35 -19.65 -19.97
N ASN A 216 -14.10 -20.09 -20.14
CA ASN A 216 -13.60 -20.56 -21.44
C ASN A 216 -14.30 -21.84 -21.90
N SER A 217 -14.55 -22.80 -20.99
CA SER A 217 -15.26 -24.04 -21.31
C SER A 217 -16.71 -23.81 -21.75
N TYR A 218 -17.35 -22.77 -21.20
CA TYR A 218 -18.73 -22.40 -21.54
C TYR A 218 -18.81 -21.36 -22.66
N ASN A 219 -17.68 -21.00 -23.27
CA ASN A 219 -17.56 -19.95 -24.29
C ASN A 219 -18.17 -18.60 -23.83
N LYS A 220 -18.06 -18.28 -22.55
CA LYS A 220 -18.52 -17.02 -21.98
C LYS A 220 -17.44 -15.94 -22.09
N PRO A 221 -17.71 -14.80 -22.73
CA PRO A 221 -16.78 -13.70 -22.79
C PRO A 221 -16.65 -13.04 -21.40
N VAL A 222 -15.42 -12.71 -21.00
CA VAL A 222 -15.12 -11.97 -19.80
C VAL A 222 -14.54 -10.62 -20.19
N ALA A 223 -15.20 -9.53 -19.81
CA ALA A 223 -14.67 -8.19 -19.97
C ALA A 223 -13.63 -7.91 -18.87
N THR A 224 -12.51 -7.32 -19.25
CA THR A 224 -11.44 -6.96 -18.30
C THR A 224 -11.32 -5.44 -18.15
N VAL A 225 -11.13 -5.00 -16.90
CA VAL A 225 -10.95 -3.56 -16.60
C VAL A 225 -9.65 -3.04 -17.23
N LEU A 226 -8.59 -3.86 -17.20
CA LEU A 226 -7.33 -3.57 -17.87
C LEU A 226 -7.20 -4.45 -19.13
N ASP A 227 -6.86 -3.83 -20.25
CA ASP A 227 -6.81 -4.49 -21.56
C ASP A 227 -5.58 -5.39 -21.75
N HIS A 228 -4.52 -5.18 -20.95
CA HIS A 228 -3.29 -5.95 -21.06
C HIS A 228 -3.28 -7.17 -20.12
N SER A 229 -2.54 -8.19 -20.54
CA SER A 229 -2.33 -9.40 -19.74
C SER A 229 -1.03 -9.29 -18.95
N VAL A 230 -1.04 -9.78 -17.70
CA VAL A 230 0.15 -9.86 -16.86
C VAL A 230 0.72 -11.28 -16.90
N ARG A 231 2.04 -11.40 -17.10
CA ARG A 231 2.72 -12.70 -17.16
C ARG A 231 3.50 -12.97 -15.86
N ASP A 232 3.36 -14.19 -15.33
CA ASP A 232 4.14 -14.73 -14.21
C ASP A 232 4.22 -13.78 -12.99
N ASN A 233 3.07 -13.19 -12.60
CA ASN A 233 2.98 -12.23 -11.50
C ASN A 233 3.82 -10.95 -11.70
N GLY A 234 4.09 -10.60 -12.95
CA GLY A 234 4.90 -9.44 -13.34
C GLY A 234 4.16 -8.11 -13.24
N TYR A 235 3.49 -7.86 -12.10
CA TYR A 235 2.85 -6.58 -11.81
C TYR A 235 3.92 -5.53 -11.58
N ILE A 236 4.00 -4.55 -12.47
CA ILE A 236 4.96 -3.45 -12.38
C ILE A 236 4.36 -2.25 -11.67
N TYR A 237 5.24 -1.43 -11.07
CA TYR A 237 4.82 -0.27 -10.28
C TYR A 237 3.93 0.70 -11.08
N ASP A 238 4.32 1.04 -12.30
CA ASP A 238 3.63 2.07 -13.10
C ASP A 238 2.19 1.68 -13.48
N ASP A 239 1.90 0.39 -13.61
CA ASP A 239 0.57 -0.10 -13.97
C ASP A 239 -0.37 -0.24 -12.76
N PHE A 240 0.17 -0.54 -11.57
CA PHE A 240 -0.63 -1.03 -10.44
C PHE A 240 -0.46 -0.25 -9.13
N CYS A 241 0.64 0.47 -8.95
CA CYS A 241 0.96 1.15 -7.69
C CYS A 241 1.31 2.64 -7.87
N ASN A 242 1.09 3.21 -9.05
CA ASN A 242 1.47 4.59 -9.34
C ASN A 242 0.48 5.60 -8.76
N PHE A 243 0.60 5.85 -7.46
CA PHE A 243 -0.22 6.83 -6.75
C PHE A 243 -0.02 8.29 -7.21
N TYR A 244 1.08 8.60 -7.91
CA TYR A 244 1.29 9.92 -8.51
C TYR A 244 0.26 10.25 -9.59
N LEU A 245 -0.26 9.21 -10.24
CA LEU A 245 -1.30 9.31 -11.27
C LEU A 245 -2.67 8.84 -10.75
N TYR A 246 -2.89 8.83 -9.44
CA TYR A 246 -4.10 8.28 -8.81
C TYR A 246 -5.37 8.75 -9.52
N ASP A 247 -5.57 10.06 -9.69
CA ASP A 247 -6.79 10.61 -10.28
C ASP A 247 -7.00 10.27 -11.77
N LYS A 248 -5.95 9.82 -12.46
CA LYS A 248 -5.96 9.44 -13.89
C LYS A 248 -5.99 7.93 -14.11
N ALA A 249 -5.75 7.15 -13.06
CA ALA A 249 -5.70 5.70 -13.16
C ALA A 249 -7.10 5.11 -13.39
N LYS A 250 -7.20 4.07 -14.22
CA LYS A 250 -8.42 3.25 -14.31
C LYS A 250 -8.65 2.49 -13.02
N LEU A 251 -7.58 1.91 -12.49
CA LEU A 251 -7.51 1.28 -11.18
C LEU A 251 -6.07 1.30 -10.67
N LEU A 252 -5.90 1.18 -9.35
CA LEU A 252 -4.65 0.81 -8.71
C LEU A 252 -4.90 -0.46 -7.89
N HIS A 253 -3.91 -1.35 -7.82
CA HIS A 253 -4.02 -2.59 -7.05
C HIS A 253 -2.67 -2.96 -6.42
N ILE A 254 -2.53 -2.82 -5.11
CA ILE A 254 -1.28 -3.18 -4.43
C ILE A 254 -1.23 -4.69 -4.20
N THR A 255 -0.66 -5.42 -5.15
CA THR A 255 -0.57 -6.88 -5.10
C THR A 255 0.67 -7.39 -4.36
N GLY A 256 0.57 -8.56 -3.74
CA GLY A 256 1.68 -9.38 -3.27
C GLY A 256 2.80 -8.62 -2.56
N GLY A 257 4.02 -8.69 -3.10
CA GLY A 257 5.23 -8.08 -2.50
C GLY A 257 5.21 -6.55 -2.42
N HIS A 258 4.41 -5.87 -3.22
CA HIS A 258 4.26 -4.42 -3.17
C HIS A 258 3.72 -3.93 -1.82
N LYS A 259 2.91 -4.73 -1.12
CA LYS A 259 2.42 -4.46 0.25
C LYS A 259 3.54 -4.38 1.29
N LYS A 260 4.74 -4.90 0.98
CA LYS A 260 5.93 -4.84 1.85
C LYS A 260 6.91 -3.74 1.46
N ASN A 261 6.58 -2.94 0.46
CA ASN A 261 7.39 -1.82 0.01
C ASN A 261 7.03 -0.56 0.80
N GLN A 262 7.99 0.00 1.56
CA GLN A 262 7.77 1.18 2.40
C GLN A 262 7.25 2.38 1.57
N ARG A 263 7.87 2.64 0.41
CA ARG A 263 7.48 3.78 -0.45
C ARG A 263 6.04 3.66 -0.93
N ILE A 264 5.60 2.47 -1.32
CA ILE A 264 4.21 2.24 -1.76
C ILE A 264 3.24 2.42 -0.58
N CYS A 265 3.58 1.90 0.59
CA CYS A 265 2.79 2.09 1.81
C CYS A 265 2.69 3.57 2.22
N ASP A 266 3.79 4.31 2.13
CA ASP A 266 3.80 5.75 2.42
C ASP A 266 2.96 6.54 1.39
N LEU A 267 3.03 6.19 0.11
CA LEU A 267 2.21 6.84 -0.93
C LEU A 267 0.72 6.55 -0.76
N LEU A 268 0.36 5.33 -0.39
CA LEU A 268 -1.01 4.97 0.01
C LEU A 268 -1.49 5.86 1.16
N SER A 269 -0.70 5.94 2.24
CA SER A 269 -0.98 6.75 3.42
C SER A 269 -1.16 8.23 3.07
N LYS A 270 -0.23 8.81 2.28
CA LYS A 270 -0.31 10.20 1.82
C LYS A 270 -1.51 10.45 0.91
N THR A 271 -1.87 9.49 0.05
CA THR A 271 -3.06 9.59 -0.79
C THR A 271 -4.33 9.64 0.06
N LEU A 272 -4.42 8.76 1.07
CA LEU A 272 -5.55 8.78 2.00
C LEU A 272 -5.61 10.10 2.77
N LEU A 273 -4.48 10.59 3.28
CA LEU A 273 -4.40 11.88 3.99
C LEU A 273 -4.82 13.06 3.08
N ASN A 274 -4.35 13.07 1.83
CA ASN A 274 -4.66 14.13 0.88
C ASN A 274 -6.14 14.15 0.47
N LYS A 275 -6.69 12.98 0.15
CA LYS A 275 -8.07 12.86 -0.38
C LYS A 275 -9.12 12.81 0.73
N TYR A 276 -8.83 12.14 1.83
CA TYR A 276 -9.79 11.82 2.90
C TYR A 276 -9.15 11.98 4.29
N PRO A 277 -8.71 13.20 4.65
CA PRO A 277 -7.94 13.45 5.86
C PRO A 277 -8.61 12.95 7.14
N ASP A 278 -9.94 13.02 7.24
CA ASP A 278 -10.69 12.56 8.42
C ASP A 278 -10.56 11.04 8.62
N TYR A 279 -10.52 10.27 7.53
CA TYR A 279 -10.38 8.80 7.61
C TYR A 279 -8.93 8.39 7.90
N TYR A 280 -7.96 9.10 7.35
CA TYR A 280 -6.57 8.95 7.77
C TYR A 280 -6.45 9.16 9.28
N ASN A 281 -7.02 10.25 9.79
CA ASN A 281 -6.98 10.59 11.20
C ASN A 281 -7.61 9.50 12.07
N ARG A 282 -8.76 8.96 11.69
CA ARG A 282 -9.42 7.85 12.42
C ARG A 282 -8.54 6.62 12.53
N VAL A 283 -7.82 6.26 11.46
CA VAL A 283 -6.86 5.13 11.51
C VAL A 283 -5.73 5.45 12.49
N VAL A 284 -5.12 6.63 12.40
CA VAL A 284 -4.03 7.03 13.29
C VAL A 284 -4.46 7.06 14.75
N GLU A 285 -5.61 7.66 15.07
CA GLU A 285 -6.17 7.70 16.41
C GLU A 285 -6.50 6.31 16.95
N LEU A 286 -7.06 5.42 16.12
CA LEU A 286 -7.35 4.05 16.51
C LEU A 286 -6.11 3.33 17.05
N PHE A 287 -4.99 3.44 16.35
CA PHE A 287 -3.73 2.84 16.79
C PHE A 287 -3.09 3.58 17.97
N ALA A 288 -3.20 4.89 18.01
CA ALA A 288 -2.71 5.70 19.13
C ALA A 288 -3.43 5.36 20.43
N ASN A 289 -4.76 5.28 20.39
CA ASN A 289 -5.60 4.99 21.57
C ASN A 289 -5.39 3.55 22.10
N ASN A 290 -4.97 2.64 21.23
CA ASN A 290 -4.66 1.27 21.59
C ASN A 290 -3.17 1.03 21.89
N HIS A 291 -2.33 2.07 21.94
CA HIS A 291 -0.88 1.99 22.16
C HIS A 291 -0.16 1.07 21.15
N LYS A 292 -0.61 1.10 19.89
CA LYS A 292 -0.12 0.26 18.78
C LYS A 292 0.42 1.08 17.60
N ARG A 293 0.97 2.28 17.86
CA ARG A 293 1.66 3.05 16.82
C ARG A 293 2.85 2.25 16.27
N MET A 294 3.21 2.52 15.04
CA MET A 294 4.41 1.92 14.45
C MET A 294 5.65 2.26 15.28
N GLN A 295 6.51 1.29 15.50
CA GLN A 295 7.77 1.51 16.20
C GLN A 295 8.91 1.61 15.21
N ASN A 296 9.82 2.55 15.44
CA ASN A 296 11.11 2.54 14.76
C ASN A 296 11.86 1.27 15.16
N LYS A 297 12.15 0.40 14.20
CA LYS A 297 12.86 -0.87 14.45
C LYS A 297 14.30 -0.58 14.87
N ALA A 298 14.53 -0.34 16.14
CA ALA A 298 15.86 -0.39 16.72
C ALA A 298 16.32 -1.86 16.68
N LYS A 299 17.19 -2.22 15.75
CA LYS A 299 17.91 -3.48 15.83
C LYS A 299 18.90 -3.36 16.97
N ASN A 300 18.71 -4.14 18.03
CA ASN A 300 19.73 -4.33 19.06
C ASN A 300 20.92 -5.07 18.42
N THR A 301 21.87 -4.33 17.91
CA THR A 301 23.15 -4.85 17.40
C THR A 301 24.20 -4.66 18.48
N THR A 302 24.81 -5.74 18.90
CA THR A 302 26.03 -5.69 19.74
C THR A 302 27.22 -5.36 18.84
N PHE A 303 27.89 -4.26 19.13
CA PHE A 303 29.05 -3.81 18.35
C PHE A 303 30.34 -4.20 19.06
N PRO A 304 31.35 -4.77 18.36
CA PRO A 304 32.59 -5.19 18.97
C PRO A 304 33.51 -3.99 19.30
N ASP A 305 33.38 -2.86 18.61
CA ASP A 305 34.23 -1.67 18.77
C ASP A 305 33.59 -0.66 19.75
N LEU A 306 34.36 -0.30 20.79
CA LEU A 306 33.92 0.65 21.81
C LEU A 306 33.66 2.05 21.23
N SER A 307 34.46 2.49 20.25
CA SER A 307 34.29 3.80 19.61
C SER A 307 32.96 3.88 18.85
N VAL A 308 32.58 2.82 18.14
CA VAL A 308 31.29 2.69 17.46
C VAL A 308 30.14 2.69 18.47
N GLN A 309 30.30 1.95 19.60
CA GLN A 309 29.30 1.92 20.66
C GLN A 309 29.05 3.32 21.25
N MET A 310 30.12 4.08 21.52
CA MET A 310 30.03 5.44 22.09
C MET A 310 29.32 6.41 21.12
N CYS A 311 29.60 6.33 19.82
CA CYS A 311 28.93 7.15 18.81
C CYS A 311 27.44 6.86 18.73
N ILE A 312 27.06 5.58 18.67
CA ILE A 312 25.66 5.17 18.64
C ILE A 312 24.94 5.54 19.93
N ALA A 313 25.57 5.39 21.10
CA ALA A 313 25.01 5.79 22.38
C ALA A 313 24.74 7.30 22.44
N SER A 314 25.72 8.14 22.02
CA SER A 314 25.52 9.59 21.92
C SER A 314 24.34 9.98 21.05
N TYR A 315 24.17 9.32 19.92
CA TYR A 315 23.00 9.54 19.07
C TYR A 315 21.70 9.09 19.74
N GLN A 316 21.71 7.97 20.45
CA GLN A 316 20.53 7.49 21.20
C GLN A 316 20.14 8.46 22.32
N ASP A 317 21.12 9.04 23.02
CA ASP A 317 20.88 10.07 24.04
C ASP A 317 20.24 11.33 23.44
N TYR A 318 20.71 11.75 22.26
CA TYR A 318 20.08 12.83 21.50
C TYR A 318 18.62 12.51 21.18
N LEU A 319 18.32 11.33 20.62
CA LEU A 319 16.97 10.90 20.31
C LEU A 319 16.06 10.88 21.56
N HIS A 320 16.58 10.41 22.69
CA HIS A 320 15.85 10.41 23.95
C HIS A 320 15.52 11.86 24.43
N SER A 321 16.44 12.79 24.23
CA SER A 321 16.19 14.20 24.54
C SER A 321 15.11 14.81 23.67
N LEU A 322 15.06 14.46 22.38
CA LEU A 322 14.04 14.90 21.45
C LEU A 322 12.66 14.32 21.79
N SER A 323 12.58 13.03 22.14
CA SER A 323 11.31 12.41 22.53
C SER A 323 10.67 13.19 23.69
N LYS A 324 11.42 13.55 24.72
CA LYS A 324 10.93 14.37 25.84
C LYS A 324 10.47 15.77 25.41
N LYS A 325 11.13 16.37 24.41
CA LYS A 325 10.73 17.67 23.86
C LYS A 325 9.40 17.57 23.14
N TRP A 326 9.21 16.50 22.34
CA TRP A 326 8.04 16.31 21.49
C TRP A 326 6.83 15.71 22.21
N GLU A 327 6.99 15.08 23.38
CA GLU A 327 5.86 14.70 24.25
C GLU A 327 4.93 15.87 24.62
N LYS A 328 5.43 17.11 24.50
CA LYS A 328 4.68 18.33 24.78
C LYS A 328 3.89 18.87 23.59
N LEU A 329 4.13 18.33 22.39
CA LEU A 329 3.40 18.76 21.19
C LEU A 329 1.96 18.25 21.23
N SER A 330 1.03 19.12 20.85
CA SER A 330 -0.37 18.72 20.75
C SER A 330 -0.56 17.81 19.52
N TYR A 331 -1.57 16.95 19.61
CA TYR A 331 -1.99 16.12 18.47
C TYR A 331 -2.35 16.99 17.26
N THR A 332 -3.06 18.09 17.49
CA THR A 332 -3.49 19.01 16.43
C THR A 332 -2.32 19.62 15.67
N ASP A 333 -1.26 20.08 16.39
CA ASP A 333 -0.08 20.66 15.74
C ASP A 333 0.62 19.65 14.82
N LEU A 334 0.73 18.38 15.25
CA LEU A 334 1.33 17.31 14.46
C LEU A 334 0.46 16.95 13.26
N TYR A 335 -0.85 16.89 13.45
CA TYR A 335 -1.79 16.58 12.38
C TYR A 335 -1.83 17.65 11.29
N ASP A 336 -1.87 18.92 11.70
CA ASP A 336 -1.84 20.04 10.76
C ASP A 336 -0.58 20.02 9.90
N TRP A 337 0.56 19.67 10.50
CA TRP A 337 1.80 19.50 9.75
C TRP A 337 1.76 18.28 8.81
N GLU A 338 1.33 17.12 9.26
CA GLU A 338 1.19 15.94 8.39
C GLU A 338 0.26 16.22 7.21
N LYS A 339 -0.85 16.92 7.44
CA LYS A 339 -1.77 17.34 6.39
C LYS A 339 -1.09 18.29 5.40
N CYS A 340 -0.31 19.25 5.86
CA CYS A 340 0.50 20.13 5.01
C CYS A 340 1.49 19.32 4.16
N SER A 341 2.13 18.29 4.73
CA SER A 341 3.07 17.43 4.00
C SER A 341 2.43 16.64 2.85
N SER A 342 1.11 16.49 2.84
CA SER A 342 0.39 15.86 1.71
C SER A 342 0.41 16.70 0.43
N SER A 343 0.81 17.98 0.51
CA SER A 343 1.05 18.89 -0.61
C SER A 343 2.12 18.37 -1.61
N TYR A 344 2.88 17.33 -1.21
CA TYR A 344 3.82 16.62 -2.06
C TYR A 344 3.26 16.26 -3.46
N PHE A 345 2.02 15.73 -3.52
CA PHE A 345 1.41 15.38 -4.80
C PHE A 345 1.10 16.60 -5.66
N MET A 346 0.74 17.73 -5.04
CA MET A 346 0.48 18.99 -5.75
C MET A 346 1.77 19.49 -6.42
N PHE A 347 2.89 19.46 -5.70
CA PHE A 347 4.19 19.86 -6.24
C PHE A 347 4.65 19.00 -7.40
N LEU A 348 4.54 17.67 -7.29
CA LEU A 348 4.95 16.74 -8.33
C LEU A 348 4.12 16.83 -9.62
N ASN A 349 2.83 17.16 -9.51
CA ASN A 349 1.94 17.26 -10.65
C ASN A 349 1.94 18.65 -11.30
N ALA A 350 2.60 19.63 -10.68
CA ALA A 350 2.71 20.99 -11.17
C ALA A 350 3.73 21.13 -12.28
N GLY A 351 3.46 22.03 -13.23
CA GLY A 351 4.44 22.43 -14.23
C GLY A 351 5.55 23.29 -13.64
N LYS A 352 6.67 23.44 -14.36
CA LYS A 352 7.85 24.19 -13.90
C LYS A 352 7.53 25.64 -13.48
N GLU A 353 6.65 26.31 -14.20
CA GLU A 353 6.23 27.68 -13.90
C GLU A 353 5.41 27.75 -12.61
N GLU A 354 4.57 26.75 -12.38
CA GLU A 354 3.76 26.64 -11.17
C GLU A 354 4.63 26.23 -9.97
N GLN A 355 5.58 25.30 -10.15
CA GLN A 355 6.54 24.94 -9.11
C GLN A 355 7.35 26.15 -8.63
N ALA A 356 7.73 27.06 -9.54
CA ALA A 356 8.55 28.23 -9.24
C ALA A 356 7.92 29.18 -8.20
N ILE A 357 6.59 29.26 -8.19
CA ILE A 357 5.83 30.18 -7.30
C ILE A 357 5.38 29.55 -5.99
N PHE A 358 5.46 28.21 -5.84
CA PHE A 358 5.13 27.59 -4.57
C PHE A 358 6.03 28.08 -3.43
N THR A 359 5.41 28.42 -2.32
CA THR A 359 6.12 28.80 -1.11
C THR A 359 6.50 27.53 -0.33
N ILE A 360 7.78 27.38 -0.04
CA ILE A 360 8.34 26.25 0.70
C ILE A 360 8.46 26.62 2.17
N ASN A 361 7.94 25.76 3.04
CA ASN A 361 7.97 25.92 4.49
C ASN A 361 8.71 24.76 5.14
N ARG A 362 9.56 25.09 6.09
CA ARG A 362 10.30 24.14 6.91
C ARG A 362 9.42 23.60 8.04
N ASN A 363 9.51 22.30 8.34
CA ASN A 363 8.83 21.74 9.51
C ASN A 363 9.31 22.44 10.80
N PRO A 364 8.43 23.13 11.56
CA PRO A 364 8.83 23.89 12.74
C PRO A 364 9.31 23.00 13.89
N TYR A 365 9.02 21.70 13.84
CA TYR A 365 9.35 20.74 14.88
C TYR A 365 10.58 19.90 14.55
N LEU A 366 11.20 20.08 13.37
CA LEU A 366 12.38 19.31 12.99
C LEU A 366 13.58 19.60 13.92
N SER A 367 14.44 18.62 14.02
CA SER A 367 15.76 18.78 14.65
C SER A 367 16.81 18.10 13.78
N ILE A 368 17.92 18.78 13.55
CA ILE A 368 19.05 18.25 12.76
C ILE A 368 20.10 17.72 13.73
N TYR A 369 20.53 16.49 13.53
CA TYR A 369 21.69 15.92 14.15
C TYR A 369 22.84 15.95 13.15
N GLU A 370 23.72 16.91 13.32
CA GLU A 370 24.97 16.99 12.56
C GLU A 370 25.90 15.87 13.07
N ILE A 371 26.34 15.00 12.18
CA ILE A 371 27.22 13.89 12.55
C ILE A 371 28.63 14.45 12.90
N PRO A 372 29.07 14.36 14.15
CA PRO A 372 30.36 14.91 14.54
C PRO A 372 31.51 14.23 13.80
N GLU A 373 32.44 15.02 13.28
CA GLU A 373 33.69 14.50 12.71
C GLU A 373 34.82 14.46 13.76
N PRO A 374 35.67 13.42 13.81
CA PRO A 374 35.62 12.22 12.94
C PRO A 374 34.80 11.07 13.56
N TRP A 375 33.66 10.71 12.93
CA TRP A 375 33.00 9.48 13.33
C TRP A 375 33.55 8.27 12.55
N PRO A 376 33.68 7.09 13.21
CA PRO A 376 34.09 5.87 12.52
C PRO A 376 33.17 5.55 11.33
N THR A 377 33.79 5.18 10.22
CA THR A 377 33.04 4.80 9.00
C THR A 377 32.01 3.70 9.26
N GLU A 378 32.32 2.76 10.17
CA GLU A 378 31.40 1.69 10.55
C GLU A 378 30.17 2.23 11.30
N ALA A 379 30.32 3.22 12.18
CA ALA A 379 29.18 3.85 12.86
C ALA A 379 28.28 4.58 11.86
N LYS A 380 28.85 5.33 10.92
CA LYS A 380 28.11 5.99 9.83
C LYS A 380 27.35 4.96 8.99
N LYS A 381 28.00 3.85 8.60
CA LYS A 381 27.40 2.77 7.83
C LYS A 381 26.20 2.13 8.56
N LEU A 382 26.33 1.86 9.84
CA LEU A 382 25.25 1.29 10.65
C LEU A 382 24.03 2.20 10.74
N LEU A 383 24.23 3.51 10.94
CA LEU A 383 23.12 4.47 10.91
C LEU A 383 22.43 4.50 9.54
N LYS A 384 23.22 4.53 8.49
CA LYS A 384 22.74 4.52 7.12
C LYS A 384 21.88 3.28 6.82
N GLU A 385 22.37 2.08 7.17
CA GLU A 385 21.65 0.82 7.00
C GLU A 385 20.36 0.75 7.84
N ARG A 386 20.34 1.40 9.00
CA ARG A 386 19.16 1.46 9.87
C ARG A 386 18.10 2.40 9.34
N ILE A 387 18.49 3.61 8.93
CA ILE A 387 17.56 4.69 8.56
C ILE A 387 17.12 4.56 7.10
N ASN A 388 18.08 4.50 6.18
CA ASN A 388 17.80 4.37 4.74
C ASN A 388 18.98 3.73 4.00
N LYS A 389 18.83 2.48 3.59
CA LYS A 389 19.85 1.75 2.84
C LYS A 389 20.14 2.32 1.44
N GLU A 390 19.22 3.09 0.88
CA GLU A 390 19.30 3.65 -0.47
C GLU A 390 20.07 4.99 -0.53
N CYS A 391 20.47 5.55 0.62
CA CYS A 391 21.28 6.76 0.64
C CYS A 391 22.70 6.47 0.11
N HIS A 392 23.09 7.12 -0.97
CA HIS A 392 24.38 6.89 -1.63
C HIS A 392 25.49 7.87 -1.20
N SER A 393 25.14 8.94 -0.45
CA SER A 393 26.13 9.91 0.04
C SER A 393 26.98 9.33 1.18
N ASP A 394 28.29 9.55 1.17
CA ASP A 394 29.19 9.22 2.27
C ASP A 394 29.19 10.29 3.36
N HIS A 395 28.76 11.51 3.01
CA HIS A 395 28.53 12.63 3.92
C HIS A 395 27.03 12.84 4.08
N PHE A 396 26.54 12.75 5.29
CA PHE A 396 25.12 12.95 5.59
C PHE A 396 24.92 13.36 7.04
N ASP A 397 23.85 14.10 7.27
CA ASP A 397 23.30 14.40 8.58
C ASP A 397 21.93 13.75 8.75
N ILE A 398 21.34 13.87 9.92
CA ILE A 398 20.06 13.24 10.22
C ILE A 398 19.06 14.30 10.64
N VAL A 399 17.96 14.40 9.89
CA VAL A 399 16.78 15.15 10.31
C VAL A 399 15.87 14.22 11.10
N CYS A 400 15.46 14.64 12.27
CA CYS A 400 14.43 14.00 13.08
C CYS A 400 13.17 14.87 13.08
N ILE A 401 12.01 14.28 12.82
CA ILE A 401 10.71 14.95 12.84
C ILE A 401 9.72 14.12 13.64
N PRO A 402 8.85 14.75 14.46
CA PRO A 402 7.75 14.03 15.10
C PRO A 402 6.77 13.53 14.04
N CYS A 403 6.12 12.41 14.30
CA CYS A 403 5.21 11.77 13.36
C CYS A 403 4.05 11.09 14.10
N LEU A 404 2.83 11.21 13.59
CA LEU A 404 1.65 10.61 14.21
C LEU A 404 1.58 9.10 14.00
N LEU A 405 2.04 8.60 12.86
CA LEU A 405 2.02 7.17 12.54
C LEU A 405 2.98 6.34 13.40
N TYR A 406 4.10 6.94 13.82
CA TYR A 406 5.14 6.27 14.57
C TYR A 406 5.10 6.64 16.05
N GLU A 407 5.57 5.75 16.89
CA GLU A 407 5.85 6.08 18.27
C GLU A 407 7.13 6.93 18.31
N GLY A 408 6.95 8.23 18.57
CA GLY A 408 8.02 9.20 18.73
C GLY A 408 8.29 10.02 17.47
N PHE A 409 9.11 9.54 16.54
CA PHE A 409 9.62 10.37 15.44
C PHE A 409 10.05 9.55 14.21
N LYS A 410 10.25 10.25 13.11
CA LYS A 410 10.85 9.74 11.88
C LYS A 410 12.26 10.29 11.73
N GLU A 411 13.20 9.46 11.30
CA GLU A 411 14.57 9.81 10.99
C GLU A 411 14.74 9.87 9.47
N VAL A 412 15.38 10.91 8.96
CA VAL A 412 15.62 11.15 7.53
C VAL A 412 17.07 11.52 7.30
N LEU A 413 17.78 10.77 6.46
CA LEU A 413 19.16 11.12 6.07
C LEU A 413 19.11 12.27 5.07
N ILE A 414 19.96 13.27 5.29
CA ILE A 414 20.09 14.43 4.40
C ILE A 414 21.55 14.61 3.96
N ASN A 415 21.75 14.96 2.71
CA ASN A 415 23.05 15.36 2.18
C ASN A 415 23.29 16.87 2.35
N ASP A 416 24.47 17.33 1.95
CA ASP A 416 24.87 18.73 2.05
C ASP A 416 23.90 19.68 1.31
N LEU A 417 23.34 19.27 0.17
CA LEU A 417 22.39 20.10 -0.56
C LEU A 417 21.04 20.22 0.17
N CYS A 418 20.53 19.12 0.70
CA CYS A 418 19.36 19.13 1.58
C CYS A 418 19.58 20.00 2.81
N TYR A 419 20.77 19.90 3.46
CA TYR A 419 21.13 20.74 4.60
C TYR A 419 21.09 22.23 4.24
N ASN A 420 21.73 22.61 3.13
CA ASN A 420 21.72 24.00 2.66
C ASN A 420 20.31 24.50 2.32
N ILE A 421 19.47 23.67 1.71
CA ILE A 421 18.06 23.98 1.50
C ILE A 421 17.38 24.30 2.82
N LEU A 422 17.55 23.46 3.85
CA LEU A 422 16.90 23.64 5.14
C LEU A 422 17.37 24.90 5.88
N ILE A 423 18.63 25.29 5.73
CA ILE A 423 19.15 26.55 6.30
C ILE A 423 18.54 27.76 5.57
N LEU A 424 18.49 27.73 4.25
CA LEU A 424 17.96 28.85 3.47
C LEU A 424 16.47 29.08 3.67
N ILE A 425 15.70 28.04 4.00
CA ILE A 425 14.23 28.13 4.23
C ILE A 425 13.87 28.21 5.73
N GLU A 426 14.76 28.73 6.59
CA GLU A 426 14.37 29.10 7.98
C GLU A 426 13.21 30.08 8.01
N GLU A 427 13.17 30.98 7.01
CA GLU A 427 11.99 31.78 6.65
C GLU A 427 11.42 31.24 5.35
N GLU A 428 10.08 31.26 5.21
CA GLU A 428 9.39 30.76 4.01
C GLU A 428 9.91 31.47 2.73
N LYS A 429 10.10 30.70 1.66
CA LYS A 429 10.58 31.19 0.37
C LYS A 429 9.87 30.54 -0.79
N THR A 430 9.73 31.23 -1.90
CA THR A 430 9.33 30.57 -3.13
C THR A 430 10.45 29.66 -3.65
N PHE A 431 10.07 28.63 -4.40
CA PHE A 431 11.05 27.72 -5.01
C PHE A 431 12.02 28.49 -5.95
N GLU A 432 11.52 29.51 -6.67
CA GLU A 432 12.36 30.36 -7.53
C GLU A 432 13.40 31.13 -6.71
N CYS A 433 13.03 31.73 -5.58
CA CYS A 433 13.95 32.40 -4.69
C CYS A 433 15.01 31.44 -4.15
N LEU A 434 14.59 30.26 -3.68
CA LEU A 434 15.50 29.22 -3.20
C LEU A 434 16.48 28.78 -4.29
N PHE A 435 16.00 28.55 -5.53
CA PHE A 435 16.85 28.19 -6.65
C PHE A 435 17.91 29.26 -6.94
N ASN A 436 17.53 30.53 -6.97
CA ASN A 436 18.44 31.65 -7.24
C ASN A 436 19.50 31.82 -6.13
N GLU A 437 19.14 31.56 -4.88
CA GLU A 437 20.09 31.62 -3.73
C GLU A 437 21.05 30.43 -3.70
N LEU A 438 20.61 29.24 -4.15
CA LEU A 438 21.46 28.05 -4.23
C LEU A 438 22.39 28.03 -5.43
N LEU A 439 22.01 28.68 -6.53
CA LEU A 439 22.77 28.64 -7.79
C LEU A 439 24.26 29.05 -7.62
N PRO A 440 24.64 30.08 -6.83
CA PRO A 440 26.02 30.44 -6.58
C PRO A 440 26.81 29.43 -5.75
N CYS A 441 26.15 28.53 -5.03
CA CYS A 441 26.78 27.51 -4.18
C CYS A 441 27.33 26.32 -4.99
N PHE A 442 26.91 26.18 -6.24
CA PHE A 442 27.41 25.14 -7.14
C PHE A 442 28.71 25.55 -7.82
N SER A 443 29.51 24.56 -8.21
CA SER A 443 30.72 24.81 -9.00
C SER A 443 30.38 25.52 -10.31
N SER A 444 31.36 26.28 -10.86
CA SER A 444 31.16 27.01 -12.12
C SER A 444 30.84 26.12 -13.34
N GLU A 445 31.11 24.83 -13.25
CA GLU A 445 30.76 23.85 -14.28
C GLU A 445 29.27 23.47 -14.20
N ILE A 446 28.76 23.19 -13.00
CA ILE A 446 27.36 22.81 -12.75
C ILE A 446 26.45 24.03 -12.93
N SER A 447 26.81 25.21 -12.38
CA SER A 447 25.98 26.41 -12.42
C SER A 447 25.79 26.99 -13.85
N LYS A 448 26.67 26.62 -14.82
CA LYS A 448 26.49 26.99 -16.25
C LYS A 448 25.31 26.25 -16.88
N ASP A 449 25.03 25.00 -16.47
CA ASP A 449 23.85 24.27 -16.93
C ASP A 449 22.71 24.46 -15.93
N LYS A 450 21.97 25.56 -16.13
CA LYS A 450 20.83 25.88 -15.25
C LYS A 450 19.75 24.80 -15.24
N GLU A 451 19.57 24.05 -16.32
CA GLU A 451 18.57 23.00 -16.40
C GLU A 451 18.99 21.79 -15.55
N GLN A 452 20.25 21.41 -15.61
CA GLN A 452 20.79 20.33 -14.74
C GLN A 452 20.77 20.75 -13.27
N THR A 453 21.17 21.99 -12.97
CA THR A 453 21.11 22.52 -11.58
C THR A 453 19.70 22.55 -11.05
N TYR A 454 18.72 22.95 -11.88
CA TYR A 454 17.31 22.92 -11.51
C TYR A 454 16.84 21.51 -11.13
N LYS A 455 17.18 20.51 -11.95
CA LYS A 455 16.81 19.11 -11.69
C LYS A 455 17.44 18.58 -10.41
N LEU A 456 18.69 18.94 -10.10
CA LEU A 456 19.35 18.54 -8.86
C LEU A 456 18.62 19.10 -7.63
N ILE A 457 18.34 20.40 -7.63
CA ILE A 457 17.62 21.06 -6.53
C ILE A 457 16.21 20.51 -6.40
N LEU A 458 15.51 20.31 -7.53
CA LEU A 458 14.17 19.74 -7.56
C LEU A 458 14.14 18.36 -6.92
N THR A 459 15.09 17.49 -7.23
CA THR A 459 15.18 16.14 -6.67
C THR A 459 15.30 16.17 -5.14
N GLU A 460 16.11 17.07 -4.59
CA GLU A 460 16.27 17.18 -3.13
C GLU A 460 15.03 17.82 -2.47
N VAL A 461 14.40 18.79 -3.11
CA VAL A 461 13.14 19.36 -2.62
C VAL A 461 12.03 18.30 -2.62
N GLU A 462 11.90 17.51 -3.69
CA GLU A 462 10.97 16.37 -3.75
C GLU A 462 11.25 15.34 -2.65
N TYR A 463 12.51 15.04 -2.38
CA TYR A 463 12.91 14.15 -1.31
C TYR A 463 12.48 14.68 0.08
N LEU A 464 12.75 15.95 0.36
CA LEU A 464 12.37 16.59 1.62
C LEU A 464 10.84 16.68 1.80
N LEU A 465 10.10 17.00 0.72
CA LEU A 465 8.63 16.98 0.68
C LEU A 465 8.07 15.57 0.94
N TYR A 466 8.63 14.56 0.25
CA TYR A 466 8.21 13.17 0.45
C TYR A 466 8.34 12.73 1.92
N HIS A 467 9.42 13.14 2.57
CA HIS A 467 9.65 12.80 3.97
C HIS A 467 8.88 13.68 4.97
N GLY A 468 8.23 14.77 4.53
CA GLY A 468 7.51 15.71 5.40
C GLY A 468 8.45 16.60 6.21
N VAL A 469 9.70 16.74 5.76
CA VAL A 469 10.68 17.68 6.34
C VAL A 469 10.36 19.11 5.97
N ILE A 470 9.78 19.30 4.80
CA ILE A 470 9.24 20.57 4.30
C ILE A 470 7.83 20.33 3.74
N CYS A 471 7.08 21.41 3.56
CA CYS A 471 5.81 21.41 2.80
C CYS A 471 5.75 22.63 1.88
N ILE A 472 4.76 22.67 1.01
CA ILE A 472 4.45 23.81 0.15
C ILE A 472 3.05 24.35 0.43
N ASN A 473 2.90 25.66 0.23
CA ASN A 473 1.64 26.37 0.24
C ASN A 473 1.40 27.05 -1.10
#